data_fd074ab7c56fb6274c373dcd274e6a96
#
_entry.id   fd074ab7c56fb6274c373dcd274e6a96
#
_cell.length_a   1.000
_cell.length_b   1.000
_cell.length_c   1.000
_cell.angle_alpha   90.00
_cell.angle_beta   90.00
_cell.angle_gamma   90.00
#
_symmetry.space_group_name_H-M   'P 1'
#
loop_
_entity.id
_entity.type
_entity.pdbx_description
1 polymer ?
#
loop_
_entity_poly.entity_id
_entity_poly.type
_entity_poly.pdbx_seq_one_letter_code
_entity_poly.pdbx_strand_id
1 'polypeptide(L)'
;FVHERHAHNKDLNRFTGWWSHNKKTRFKMRGEFDQLSGAEGWQLSNPPILSMAAIKASLDMFQDVGIENLIKKSRKLTGYFEFLLKQLGEDTIKIITPSNPDERGCQLSIQVKNANKTLHDKLTAAGVISDWREPDVIRCAPTPLYNSFEDVYRLVEKLKKILKASP
;
A
#
# COMPACT_ATOMS: atom_id res chain seq x y z
N PHE A 1 -1.42 -9.36 -12.28
CA PHE A 1 -0.14 -10.09 -12.23
C PHE A 1 -0.37 -11.57 -12.01
N VAL A 2 0.31 -12.42 -12.78
CA VAL A 2 0.33 -13.87 -12.61
C VAL A 2 1.79 -14.30 -12.49
N HIS A 3 2.15 -14.95 -11.38
CA HIS A 3 3.51 -15.40 -11.16
C HIS A 3 3.89 -16.48 -12.19
N GLU A 4 5.12 -16.46 -12.68
CA GLU A 4 5.62 -17.35 -13.75
C GLU A 4 5.35 -18.85 -13.47
N ARG A 5 5.52 -19.31 -12.21
CA ARG A 5 5.22 -20.69 -11.80
C ARG A 5 3.78 -21.13 -12.11
N HIS A 6 2.84 -20.21 -12.27
CA HIS A 6 1.43 -20.47 -12.57
C HIS A 6 1.05 -20.13 -14.01
N ALA A 7 1.84 -19.27 -14.67
CA ALA A 7 1.51 -18.72 -15.97
C ALA A 7 1.38 -19.78 -17.07
N HIS A 8 2.15 -20.85 -16.96
CA HIS A 8 2.19 -21.95 -17.95
C HIS A 8 1.50 -23.21 -17.49
N ASN A 9 1.01 -23.28 -16.25
CA ASN A 9 0.33 -24.43 -15.71
C ASN A 9 -1.14 -24.45 -16.16
N LYS A 10 -1.48 -25.39 -17.05
CA LYS A 10 -2.84 -25.56 -17.62
C LYS A 10 -3.79 -26.33 -16.71
N ASP A 11 -3.27 -27.03 -15.71
CA ASP A 11 -4.06 -27.90 -14.83
C ASP A 11 -4.66 -27.12 -13.64
N LEU A 12 -4.29 -25.85 -13.48
CA LEU A 12 -4.87 -25.01 -12.46
C LEU A 12 -6.31 -24.64 -12.79
N ASN A 13 -7.21 -24.89 -11.84
CA ASN A 13 -8.60 -24.46 -11.96
C ASN A 13 -8.67 -22.93 -12.10
N ARG A 14 -9.38 -22.48 -13.13
CA ARG A 14 -9.61 -21.06 -13.42
C ARG A 14 -10.90 -20.83 -14.15
N PHE A 15 -11.43 -19.63 -14.02
CA PHE A 15 -12.51 -19.19 -14.90
C PHE A 15 -11.97 -18.99 -16.31
N THR A 16 -12.76 -19.37 -17.30
CA THR A 16 -12.47 -19.20 -18.72
C THR A 16 -13.20 -18.00 -19.29
N GLY A 17 -12.62 -17.36 -20.29
CA GLY A 17 -13.26 -16.23 -20.95
C GLY A 17 -12.73 -16.04 -22.36
N TRP A 18 -13.36 -15.15 -23.10
CA TRP A 18 -13.02 -14.89 -24.51
C TRP A 18 -11.57 -14.46 -24.70
N TRP A 19 -11.04 -13.67 -23.77
CA TRP A 19 -9.69 -13.11 -23.89
C TRP A 19 -8.59 -14.08 -23.47
N SER A 20 -8.90 -15.06 -22.66
CA SER A 20 -7.96 -16.14 -22.28
C SER A 20 -7.88 -17.27 -23.30
N HIS A 21 -8.77 -17.29 -24.28
CA HIS A 21 -8.81 -18.26 -25.35
C HIS A 21 -7.87 -17.89 -26.51
N ASN A 22 -7.29 -18.86 -27.19
CA ASN A 22 -6.45 -18.66 -28.36
C ASN A 22 -7.13 -17.78 -29.42
N LYS A 23 -6.46 -16.71 -29.81
CA LYS A 23 -7.00 -15.69 -30.75
C LYS A 23 -7.42 -16.25 -32.11
N LYS A 24 -6.77 -17.35 -32.56
CA LYS A 24 -7.06 -17.99 -33.86
C LYS A 24 -8.32 -18.90 -33.81
N THR A 25 -8.68 -19.37 -32.62
CA THR A 25 -9.75 -20.36 -32.45
C THR A 25 -10.95 -19.85 -31.65
N ARG A 26 -10.83 -18.69 -30.97
CA ARG A 26 -11.86 -18.16 -30.06
C ARG A 26 -13.27 -18.03 -30.68
N PHE A 27 -13.36 -17.71 -31.97
CA PHE A 27 -14.64 -17.54 -32.66
C PHE A 27 -15.11 -18.78 -33.40
N LYS A 28 -14.41 -19.91 -33.29
CA LYS A 28 -14.81 -21.16 -33.96
C LYS A 28 -15.88 -21.94 -33.18
N MET A 29 -16.32 -21.41 -32.02
CA MET A 29 -17.38 -21.97 -31.18
C MET A 29 -17.19 -23.47 -30.87
N ARG A 30 -15.91 -23.86 -30.66
CA ARG A 30 -15.57 -25.23 -30.24
C ARG A 30 -15.95 -25.44 -28.77
N GLY A 31 -16.33 -26.67 -28.39
CA GLY A 31 -16.61 -27.04 -27.01
C GLY A 31 -15.37 -27.11 -26.10
N GLU A 32 -14.18 -26.99 -26.69
CA GLU A 32 -12.89 -27.06 -25.95
C GLU A 32 -12.30 -25.68 -25.73
N PHE A 33 -11.76 -25.48 -24.53
CA PHE A 33 -11.03 -24.27 -24.18
C PHE A 33 -9.55 -24.38 -24.60
N ASP A 34 -9.19 -23.67 -25.68
CA ASP A 34 -7.81 -23.56 -26.16
C ASP A 34 -7.14 -22.37 -25.49
N GLN A 35 -6.54 -22.61 -24.32
CA GLN A 35 -6.02 -21.60 -23.43
C GLN A 35 -4.72 -20.96 -23.93
N LEU A 36 -4.64 -19.63 -23.84
CA LEU A 36 -3.39 -18.90 -23.99
C LEU A 36 -2.42 -19.22 -22.84
N SER A 37 -1.13 -19.21 -23.14
CA SER A 37 -0.06 -19.32 -22.14
C SER A 37 0.22 -17.95 -21.53
N GLY A 38 0.83 -17.93 -20.35
CA GLY A 38 1.18 -16.69 -19.67
C GLY A 38 0.00 -16.01 -18.95
N ALA A 39 0.18 -14.77 -18.56
CA ALA A 39 -0.83 -13.98 -17.87
C ALA A 39 -2.09 -13.74 -18.72
N GLU A 40 -1.96 -13.70 -20.05
CA GLU A 40 -3.08 -13.55 -20.98
C GLU A 40 -4.10 -14.69 -20.84
N GLY A 41 -3.65 -15.91 -20.51
CA GLY A 41 -4.52 -17.06 -20.28
C GLY A 41 -5.43 -16.95 -19.04
N TRP A 42 -5.30 -15.87 -18.26
CA TRP A 42 -6.13 -15.58 -17.08
C TRP A 42 -7.09 -14.41 -17.28
N GLN A 43 -7.07 -13.81 -18.46
CA GLN A 43 -7.93 -12.67 -18.78
C GLN A 43 -9.34 -13.15 -19.20
N LEU A 44 -10.34 -12.78 -18.43
CA LEU A 44 -11.73 -13.24 -18.64
C LEU A 44 -12.43 -12.43 -19.74
N SER A 45 -12.32 -11.11 -19.69
CA SER A 45 -13.09 -10.19 -20.52
C SER A 45 -12.23 -8.99 -20.97
N ASN A 46 -12.87 -8.02 -21.59
CA ASN A 46 -12.22 -6.78 -22.02
C ASN A 46 -11.54 -6.07 -20.83
N PRO A 47 -10.33 -5.55 -21.02
CA PRO A 47 -9.70 -4.74 -19.98
C PRO A 47 -10.47 -3.41 -19.80
N PRO A 48 -10.56 -2.87 -18.58
CA PRO A 48 -11.16 -1.56 -18.32
C PRO A 48 -10.21 -0.44 -18.79
N ILE A 49 -10.22 -0.13 -20.08
CA ILE A 49 -9.22 0.70 -20.75
C ILE A 49 -9.01 2.06 -20.08
N LEU A 50 -10.11 2.75 -19.72
CA LEU A 50 -10.02 4.08 -19.11
C LEU A 50 -9.37 4.02 -17.70
N SER A 51 -9.75 3.04 -16.89
CA SER A 51 -9.13 2.83 -15.57
C SER A 51 -7.65 2.44 -15.70
N MET A 52 -7.32 1.62 -16.68
CA MET A 52 -5.93 1.23 -16.94
C MET A 52 -5.08 2.39 -17.46
N ALA A 53 -5.67 3.31 -18.23
CA ALA A 53 -4.97 4.52 -18.67
C ALA A 53 -4.58 5.42 -17.47
N ALA A 54 -5.47 5.57 -16.48
CA ALA A 54 -5.16 6.30 -15.25
C ALA A 54 -4.05 5.61 -14.43
N ILE A 55 -4.10 4.28 -14.30
CA ILE A 55 -3.05 3.50 -13.63
C ILE A 55 -1.71 3.63 -14.36
N LYS A 56 -1.73 3.62 -15.71
CA LYS A 56 -0.50 3.78 -16.51
C LYS A 56 0.23 5.07 -16.16
N ALA A 57 -0.48 6.20 -16.05
CA ALA A 57 0.13 7.47 -15.68
C ALA A 57 0.86 7.40 -14.32
N SER A 58 0.29 6.71 -13.33
CA SER A 58 0.95 6.47 -12.05
C SER A 58 2.16 5.55 -12.19
N LEU A 59 2.05 4.46 -12.96
CA LEU A 59 3.14 3.52 -13.17
C LEU A 59 4.33 4.16 -13.89
N ASP A 60 4.09 5.07 -14.84
CA ASP A 60 5.13 5.81 -15.53
C ASP A 60 5.98 6.63 -14.51
N MET A 61 5.33 7.33 -13.55
CA MET A 61 6.04 8.03 -12.48
C MET A 61 6.88 7.08 -11.61
N PHE A 62 6.36 5.90 -11.26
CA PHE A 62 7.13 4.90 -10.50
C PHE A 62 8.31 4.37 -11.30
N GLN A 63 8.15 4.20 -12.61
CA GLN A 63 9.22 3.74 -13.50
C GLN A 63 10.33 4.80 -13.63
N ASP A 64 9.97 6.07 -13.79
CA ASP A 64 10.92 7.18 -13.92
C ASP A 64 11.79 7.35 -12.66
N VAL A 65 11.19 7.20 -11.47
CA VAL A 65 11.92 7.30 -10.20
C VAL A 65 12.71 6.03 -9.89
N GLY A 66 12.20 4.88 -10.29
CA GLY A 66 12.72 3.55 -10.00
C GLY A 66 12.33 3.05 -8.60
N ILE A 67 11.82 1.82 -8.55
CA ILE A 67 11.31 1.20 -7.31
C ILE A 67 12.39 1.09 -6.23
N GLU A 68 13.64 0.83 -6.61
CA GLU A 68 14.76 0.73 -5.67
C GLU A 68 15.04 2.05 -4.93
N ASN A 69 14.89 3.17 -5.61
CA ASN A 69 15.05 4.51 -5.00
C ASN A 69 13.91 4.80 -4.03
N LEU A 70 12.69 4.40 -4.39
CA LEU A 70 11.52 4.52 -3.52
C LEU A 70 11.67 3.66 -2.26
N ILE A 71 12.13 2.42 -2.39
CA ILE A 71 12.40 1.52 -1.25
C ILE A 71 13.47 2.13 -0.33
N LYS A 72 14.58 2.63 -0.88
CA LYS A 72 15.64 3.28 -0.09
C LYS A 72 15.11 4.48 0.69
N LYS A 73 14.31 5.35 0.05
CA LYS A 73 13.71 6.50 0.72
C LYS A 73 12.67 6.08 1.74
N SER A 74 11.82 5.09 1.44
CA SER A 74 10.82 4.54 2.36
C SER A 74 11.46 4.03 3.66
N ARG A 75 12.52 3.24 3.56
CA ARG A 75 13.26 2.73 4.73
C ARG A 75 13.81 3.87 5.60
N LYS A 76 14.35 4.93 5.00
CA LYS A 76 14.83 6.10 5.72
C LYS A 76 13.69 6.88 6.39
N LEU A 77 12.59 7.12 5.67
CA LEU A 77 11.42 7.84 6.19
C LEU A 77 10.79 7.10 7.37
N THR A 78 10.57 5.80 7.23
CA THR A 78 9.96 4.98 8.30
C THR A 78 10.91 4.80 9.48
N GLY A 79 12.21 4.67 9.25
CA GLY A 79 13.22 4.63 10.31
C GLY A 79 13.27 5.93 11.10
N TYR A 80 13.22 7.07 10.42
CA TYR A 80 13.16 8.40 11.06
C TYR A 80 11.84 8.58 11.83
N PHE A 81 10.73 8.14 11.25
CA PHE A 81 9.43 8.19 11.90
C PHE A 81 9.41 7.35 13.19
N GLU A 82 9.88 6.11 13.13
CA GLU A 82 10.02 5.24 14.29
C GLU A 82 10.91 5.87 15.38
N PHE A 83 12.05 6.45 14.98
CA PHE A 83 12.95 7.14 15.89
C PHE A 83 12.25 8.28 16.64
N LEU A 84 11.52 9.13 15.94
CA LEU A 84 10.78 10.24 16.56
C LEU A 84 9.64 9.74 17.46
N LEU A 85 8.91 8.71 17.05
CA LEU A 85 7.83 8.13 17.84
C LEU A 85 8.35 7.54 19.16
N LYS A 86 9.47 6.83 19.15
CA LYS A 86 10.10 6.27 20.36
C LYS A 86 10.44 7.34 21.42
N GLN A 87 10.69 8.59 21.00
CA GLN A 87 10.91 9.70 21.92
C GLN A 87 9.65 10.14 22.70
N LEU A 88 8.46 9.71 22.30
CA LEU A 88 7.21 9.97 23.05
C LEU A 88 7.03 9.05 24.25
N GLY A 89 7.84 7.99 24.36
CA GLY A 89 7.83 7.02 25.44
C GLY A 89 6.87 5.84 25.21
N GLU A 90 7.30 4.67 25.63
CA GLU A 90 6.54 3.41 25.46
C GLU A 90 5.26 3.37 26.31
N ASP A 91 5.21 4.17 27.37
CA ASP A 91 3.99 4.34 28.17
C ASP A 91 2.89 5.12 27.45
N THR A 92 3.25 5.86 26.42
CA THR A 92 2.31 6.68 25.65
C THR A 92 1.92 5.99 24.35
N ILE A 93 2.86 5.42 23.63
CA ILE A 93 2.63 4.79 22.34
C ILE A 93 3.35 3.45 22.22
N LYS A 94 2.75 2.58 21.39
CA LYS A 94 3.37 1.31 20.96
C LYS A 94 3.32 1.23 19.44
N ILE A 95 4.45 0.98 18.81
CA ILE A 95 4.52 0.71 17.38
C ILE A 95 4.24 -0.78 17.17
N ILE A 96 3.14 -1.09 16.44
CA ILE A 96 2.71 -2.47 16.18
C ILE A 96 3.48 -3.05 15.00
N THR A 97 3.78 -2.20 14.00
CA THR A 97 4.52 -2.60 12.81
C THR A 97 5.92 -3.11 13.19
N PRO A 98 6.41 -4.19 12.59
CA PRO A 98 7.76 -4.71 12.86
C PRO A 98 8.84 -3.64 12.72
N SER A 99 9.83 -3.66 13.60
CA SER A 99 10.97 -2.73 13.56
C SER A 99 11.96 -3.10 12.44
N ASN A 100 12.00 -4.37 12.03
CA ASN A 100 12.83 -4.81 10.92
C ASN A 100 12.35 -4.14 9.60
N PRO A 101 13.19 -3.33 8.93
CA PRO A 101 12.80 -2.64 7.69
C PRO A 101 12.50 -3.59 6.52
N ASP A 102 12.93 -4.85 6.57
CA ASP A 102 12.64 -5.86 5.56
C ASP A 102 11.26 -6.51 5.72
N GLU A 103 10.62 -6.31 6.87
CA GLU A 103 9.29 -6.85 7.19
C GLU A 103 8.18 -5.81 7.14
N ARG A 104 8.50 -4.58 6.67
CA ARG A 104 7.55 -3.48 6.60
C ARG A 104 7.68 -2.66 5.33
N GLY A 105 6.57 -2.02 4.95
CA GLY A 105 6.54 -0.99 3.90
C GLY A 105 6.67 0.42 4.47
N CYS A 106 6.01 1.40 3.82
CA CYS A 106 6.04 2.79 4.26
C CYS A 106 5.06 3.12 5.41
N GLN A 107 4.18 2.20 5.81
CA GLN A 107 3.20 2.44 6.86
C GLN A 107 3.72 2.00 8.24
N LEU A 108 3.49 2.84 9.25
CA LEU A 108 3.55 2.45 10.66
C LEU A 108 2.15 2.47 11.28
N SER A 109 1.83 1.41 12.03
CA SER A 109 0.63 1.30 12.86
C SER A 109 1.01 1.62 14.30
N ILE A 110 0.41 2.66 14.83
CA ILE A 110 0.75 3.26 16.12
C ILE A 110 -0.43 3.09 17.05
N GLN A 111 -0.30 2.26 18.08
CA GLN A 111 -1.25 2.18 19.18
C GLN A 111 -0.96 3.31 20.16
N VAL A 112 -1.95 4.10 20.51
CA VAL A 112 -1.84 5.20 21.46
C VAL A 112 -2.65 4.85 22.72
N LYS A 113 -1.99 4.74 23.85
CA LYS A 113 -2.61 4.33 25.10
C LYS A 113 -3.74 5.30 25.50
N ASN A 114 -4.87 4.74 25.86
CA ASN A 114 -6.08 5.47 26.26
C ASN A 114 -6.64 6.42 25.20
N ALA A 115 -6.20 6.31 23.94
CA ALA A 115 -6.75 7.10 22.86
C ALA A 115 -8.10 6.56 22.40
N ASN A 116 -8.85 7.46 21.79
CA ASN A 116 -10.06 7.16 21.07
C ASN A 116 -10.10 7.97 19.77
N LYS A 117 -11.14 7.83 19.00
CA LYS A 117 -11.27 8.52 17.71
C LYS A 117 -11.07 10.03 17.76
N THR A 118 -11.32 10.68 18.90
CA THR A 118 -11.12 12.14 19.09
C THR A 118 -9.67 12.55 18.82
N LEU A 119 -8.70 11.68 19.13
CA LEU A 119 -7.29 11.94 18.80
C LEU A 119 -7.07 12.04 17.29
N HIS A 120 -7.65 11.12 16.54
CA HIS A 120 -7.59 11.14 15.07
C HIS A 120 -8.28 12.38 14.49
N ASP A 121 -9.45 12.75 15.03
CA ASP A 121 -10.19 13.92 14.59
C ASP A 121 -9.39 15.22 14.85
N LYS A 122 -8.71 15.34 16.00
CA LYS A 122 -7.79 16.45 16.31
C LYS A 122 -6.59 16.49 15.35
N LEU A 123 -6.01 15.33 15.01
CA LEU A 123 -4.92 15.24 14.01
C LEU A 123 -5.40 15.70 12.63
N THR A 124 -6.58 15.24 12.22
CA THR A 124 -7.20 15.63 10.94
C THR A 124 -7.44 17.14 10.89
N ALA A 125 -8.00 17.72 11.97
CA ALA A 125 -8.19 19.17 12.10
C ALA A 125 -6.84 19.94 12.05
N ALA A 126 -5.76 19.34 12.53
CA ALA A 126 -4.42 19.89 12.44
C ALA A 126 -3.77 19.68 11.05
N GLY A 127 -4.49 19.12 10.06
CA GLY A 127 -4.01 18.88 8.70
C GLY A 127 -3.15 17.64 8.55
N VAL A 128 -3.33 16.65 9.42
CA VAL A 128 -2.69 15.32 9.28
C VAL A 128 -3.70 14.35 8.71
N ILE A 129 -3.46 13.87 7.50
CA ILE A 129 -4.27 12.84 6.86
C ILE A 129 -3.69 11.48 7.26
N SER A 130 -4.45 10.74 8.05
CA SER A 130 -4.08 9.41 8.55
C SER A 130 -5.31 8.51 8.54
N ASP A 131 -5.16 7.26 8.95
CA ASP A 131 -6.25 6.30 9.04
C ASP A 131 -6.43 5.84 10.49
N TRP A 132 -7.67 5.79 10.95
CA TRP A 132 -8.03 5.32 12.28
C TRP A 132 -8.49 3.87 12.26
N ARG A 133 -8.00 3.08 13.21
CA ARG A 133 -8.46 1.72 13.47
C ARG A 133 -8.84 1.57 14.93
N GLU A 134 -10.07 1.18 15.14
CA GLU A 134 -10.58 0.89 16.49
C GLU A 134 -9.75 -0.23 17.16
N PRO A 135 -9.55 -0.19 18.48
CA PRO A 135 -10.06 0.86 19.39
C PRO A 135 -9.15 2.08 19.52
N ASP A 136 -7.85 1.99 19.20
CA ASP A 136 -6.84 2.97 19.62
C ASP A 136 -5.63 3.07 18.67
N VAL A 137 -5.77 2.64 17.41
CA VAL A 137 -4.65 2.60 16.45
C VAL A 137 -4.77 3.67 15.39
N ILE A 138 -3.70 4.43 15.17
CA ILE A 138 -3.51 5.34 14.05
C ILE A 138 -2.52 4.72 13.06
N ARG A 139 -2.85 4.72 11.78
CA ARG A 139 -1.95 4.28 10.73
C ARG A 139 -1.48 5.49 9.91
N CYS A 140 -0.17 5.66 9.83
CA CYS A 140 0.46 6.72 9.06
C CYS A 140 1.43 6.12 8.06
N ALA A 141 1.33 6.53 6.79
CA ALA A 141 2.14 6.00 5.70
C ALA A 141 2.85 7.15 4.98
N PRO A 142 4.03 7.57 5.45
CA PRO A 142 4.83 8.56 4.73
C PRO A 142 5.31 7.98 3.40
N THR A 143 4.61 8.36 2.34
CA THR A 143 4.83 7.84 0.99
C THR A 143 6.12 8.40 0.39
N PRO A 144 7.07 7.56 -0.02
CA PRO A 144 8.38 8.02 -0.49
C PRO A 144 8.32 8.88 -1.77
N LEU A 145 7.25 8.74 -2.56
CA LEU A 145 7.11 9.51 -3.80
C LEU A 145 6.92 11.01 -3.55
N TYR A 146 6.16 11.40 -2.51
CA TYR A 146 5.82 12.81 -2.28
C TYR A 146 6.03 13.32 -0.85
N ASN A 147 6.14 12.46 0.17
CA ASN A 147 6.42 12.93 1.53
C ASN A 147 7.91 13.19 1.76
N SER A 148 8.17 14.19 2.61
CA SER A 148 9.49 14.58 3.07
C SER A 148 9.76 14.15 4.52
N PHE A 149 11.02 14.28 4.97
CA PHE A 149 11.38 14.09 6.38
C PHE A 149 10.74 15.16 7.26
N GLU A 150 10.55 16.36 6.72
CA GLU A 150 9.86 17.45 7.43
C GLU A 150 8.39 17.13 7.68
N ASP A 151 7.71 16.50 6.73
CA ASP A 151 6.32 16.07 6.93
C ASP A 151 6.21 15.09 8.10
N VAL A 152 7.15 14.14 8.18
CA VAL A 152 7.23 13.19 9.29
C VAL A 152 7.50 13.90 10.62
N TYR A 153 8.43 14.84 10.66
CA TYR A 153 8.72 15.63 11.84
C TYR A 153 7.49 16.44 12.30
N ARG A 154 6.85 17.16 11.39
CA ARG A 154 5.65 17.96 11.66
C ARG A 154 4.49 17.10 12.18
N LEU A 155 4.32 15.89 11.62
CA LEU A 155 3.32 14.95 12.09
C LEU A 155 3.56 14.59 13.57
N VAL A 156 4.78 14.20 13.93
CA VAL A 156 5.10 13.78 15.30
C VAL A 156 4.99 14.96 16.27
N GLU A 157 5.41 16.18 15.89
CA GLU A 157 5.24 17.37 16.72
C GLU A 157 3.75 17.72 16.95
N LYS A 158 2.89 17.55 15.93
CA LYS A 158 1.43 17.73 16.10
C LYS A 158 0.86 16.67 17.04
N LEU A 159 1.22 15.41 16.86
CA LEU A 159 0.81 14.30 17.74
C LEU A 159 1.21 14.60 19.20
N LYS A 160 2.46 14.97 19.42
CA LYS A 160 3.01 15.32 20.73
C LYS A 160 2.24 16.47 21.41
N LYS A 161 1.91 17.53 20.66
CA LYS A 161 1.14 18.65 21.17
C LYS A 161 -0.27 18.23 21.57
N ILE A 162 -0.94 17.41 20.77
CA ILE A 162 -2.30 16.95 21.03
C ILE A 162 -2.33 16.03 22.25
N LEU A 163 -1.36 15.12 22.38
CA LEU A 163 -1.23 14.21 23.53
C LEU A 163 -1.00 14.99 24.84
N LYS A 164 -0.18 16.05 24.82
CA LYS A 164 0.05 16.90 25.99
C LYS A 164 -1.15 17.76 26.40
N ALA A 165 -2.02 18.10 25.44
CA ALA A 165 -3.20 18.90 25.67
C ALA A 165 -4.46 18.07 26.06
N SER A 166 -4.34 16.74 26.06
CA SER A 166 -5.40 15.83 26.48
C SER A 166 -5.17 15.48 27.96
N PRO A 167 -6.14 15.76 28.85
CA PRO A 167 -6.03 15.49 30.28
C PRO A 167 -5.98 13.99 30.58
#